data_1d35eba3355c3f3c048f48782d72d071
#
_entry.id   1d35eba3355c3f3c048f48782d72d071
#
_cell.length_a   1.000
_cell.length_b   1.000
_cell.length_c   1.000
_cell.angle_alpha   90.00
_cell.angle_beta   90.00
_cell.angle_gamma   90.00
#
_symmetry.space_group_name_H-M   'P 1'
#
loop_
_entity.id
_entity.type
_entity.pdbx_description
1 polymer ?
#
loop_
_entity_poly.entity_id
_entity_poly.type
_entity_poly.pdbx_seq_one_letter_code
_entity_poly.pdbx_strand_id
1 'polypeptide(L)'
;MTRRVACTQSRLCGNFFVLIVLGVITLVYFSVMLHYTEHLEDRSSQLFLAVLHLSLFMLVWSFAQAMLTDPGEVPPFWGFHMGDSEQKRRRYCLMCHVFKPERCHHCSACNRCVLNMDHHCPWINNCVGFYNRKFFMLLLVYVLLTTYLVAAGMTFPVWNLLNDLYVHPVVTDYKPFLIVCGYALDVLLAGVISMFFRFHLHLVSTNTTTIETMDKAGHKPGEVVST
;
A
#
# COMPACT_ATOMS: atom_id res chain seq x y z
N MET A 1 6.77 -26.53 -11.27
CA MET A 1 7.67 -25.45 -11.76
C MET A 1 6.84 -24.51 -12.62
N THR A 2 6.16 -23.56 -12.01
CA THR A 2 5.21 -22.67 -12.68
C THR A 2 5.97 -21.46 -13.25
N ARG A 3 5.95 -21.34 -14.56
CA ARG A 3 6.50 -20.16 -15.27
C ARG A 3 5.79 -18.91 -14.76
N ARG A 4 6.51 -18.07 -14.02
CA ARG A 4 6.14 -16.69 -13.79
C ARG A 4 6.20 -15.95 -15.15
N VAL A 5 5.08 -15.96 -15.89
CA VAL A 5 4.96 -15.09 -17.07
C VAL A 5 4.73 -13.69 -16.56
N ALA A 6 5.82 -12.98 -16.41
CA ALA A 6 5.77 -11.60 -16.03
C ALA A 6 5.49 -10.73 -17.26
N CYS A 7 4.45 -9.96 -17.19
CA CYS A 7 4.18 -8.90 -18.14
C CYS A 7 5.28 -7.84 -18.05
N THR A 8 6.16 -7.78 -19.06
CA THR A 8 7.34 -6.90 -19.09
C THR A 8 6.96 -5.41 -19.07
N GLN A 9 5.84 -5.04 -19.66
CA GLN A 9 5.40 -3.65 -19.75
C GLN A 9 4.79 -3.13 -18.43
N SER A 10 4.03 -3.96 -17.71
CA SER A 10 3.51 -3.61 -16.38
C SER A 10 4.61 -3.61 -15.31
N ARG A 11 5.68 -4.37 -15.50
CA ARG A 11 6.83 -4.38 -14.57
C ARG A 11 7.60 -3.08 -14.57
N LEU A 12 7.83 -2.44 -15.73
CA LEU A 12 8.53 -1.16 -15.79
C LEU A 12 7.73 -0.06 -15.10
N CYS A 13 6.42 0.05 -15.39
CA CYS A 13 5.55 1.01 -14.70
C CYS A 13 5.44 0.72 -13.21
N GLY A 14 5.29 -0.56 -12.81
CA GLY A 14 5.20 -0.95 -11.40
C GLY A 14 6.50 -0.68 -10.65
N ASN A 15 7.67 -0.89 -11.26
CA ASN A 15 8.96 -0.55 -10.66
C ASN A 15 9.12 0.95 -10.43
N PHE A 16 8.57 1.79 -11.32
CA PHE A 16 8.56 3.25 -11.14
C PHE A 16 7.79 3.65 -9.87
N PHE A 17 6.60 3.10 -9.63
CA PHE A 17 5.84 3.39 -8.41
C PHE A 17 6.55 2.90 -7.14
N VAL A 18 7.19 1.75 -7.18
CA VAL A 18 8.03 1.24 -6.07
C VAL A 18 9.17 2.20 -5.77
N LEU A 19 9.85 2.72 -6.80
CA LEU A 19 10.93 3.71 -6.62
C LEU A 19 10.41 5.01 -6.00
N ILE A 20 9.20 5.47 -6.38
CA ILE A 20 8.57 6.62 -5.72
C ILE A 20 8.35 6.34 -4.24
N VAL A 21 7.79 5.18 -3.88
CA VAL A 21 7.57 4.81 -2.47
C VAL A 21 8.88 4.82 -1.70
N LEU A 22 9.93 4.20 -2.23
CA LEU A 22 11.25 4.17 -1.60
C LEU A 22 11.85 5.58 -1.47
N GLY A 23 11.69 6.41 -2.49
CA GLY A 23 12.13 7.82 -2.48
C GLY A 23 11.42 8.64 -1.40
N VAL A 24 10.10 8.47 -1.25
CA VAL A 24 9.30 9.13 -0.20
C VAL A 24 9.73 8.69 1.20
N ILE A 25 9.88 7.38 1.42
CA ILE A 25 10.37 6.84 2.71
C ILE A 25 11.74 7.42 3.04
N THR A 26 12.65 7.44 2.06
CA THR A 26 14.00 7.97 2.24
C THR A 26 13.98 9.47 2.55
N LEU A 27 13.18 10.25 1.84
CA LEU A 27 13.07 11.70 2.05
C LEU A 27 12.55 12.03 3.45
N VAL A 28 11.44 11.39 3.87
CA VAL A 28 10.88 11.60 5.21
C VAL A 28 11.87 11.15 6.29
N TYR A 29 12.47 9.96 6.15
CA TYR A 29 13.48 9.48 7.08
C TYR A 29 14.67 10.43 7.19
N PHE A 30 15.21 10.88 6.05
CA PHE A 30 16.35 11.79 6.03
C PHE A 30 16.02 13.15 6.67
N SER A 31 14.81 13.68 6.46
CA SER A 31 14.37 14.93 7.10
C SER A 31 14.32 14.81 8.64
N VAL A 32 13.89 13.68 9.17
CA VAL A 32 13.91 13.38 10.61
C VAL A 32 15.34 13.28 11.12
N MET A 33 16.20 12.56 10.41
CA MET A 33 17.59 12.37 10.81
C MET A 33 18.37 13.69 10.82
N LEU A 34 18.11 14.61 9.89
CA LEU A 34 18.73 15.94 9.88
C LEU A 34 18.50 16.73 11.16
N HIS A 35 17.34 16.55 11.81
CA HIS A 35 17.04 17.18 13.09
C HIS A 35 17.65 16.39 14.27
N TYR A 36 17.32 15.09 14.35
CA TYR A 36 17.63 14.28 15.55
C TYR A 36 19.11 13.92 15.70
N THR A 37 19.91 13.94 14.64
CA THR A 37 21.36 13.71 14.74
C THR A 37 22.09 14.78 15.54
N GLU A 38 21.55 15.99 15.61
CA GLU A 38 22.08 17.09 16.42
C GLU A 38 21.71 16.97 17.92
N HIS A 39 20.76 16.06 18.27
CA HIS A 39 20.19 15.89 19.60
C HIS A 39 20.38 14.46 20.15
N LEU A 40 21.41 13.74 19.68
CA LEU A 40 21.65 12.34 20.06
C LEU A 40 22.04 12.15 21.54
N GLU A 41 22.44 13.20 22.23
CA GLU A 41 22.76 13.13 23.67
C GLU A 41 21.50 13.03 24.54
N ASP A 42 20.34 13.45 24.03
CA ASP A 42 19.08 13.40 24.76
C ASP A 42 18.49 11.99 24.76
N ARG A 43 18.17 11.49 25.95
CA ARG A 43 17.52 10.16 26.08
C ARG A 43 16.16 10.08 25.38
N SER A 44 15.42 11.19 25.35
CA SER A 44 14.15 11.27 24.61
C SER A 44 14.34 11.09 23.11
N SER A 45 15.37 11.73 22.54
CA SER A 45 15.73 11.61 21.13
C SER A 45 16.19 10.18 20.78
N GLN A 46 17.00 9.57 21.66
CA GLN A 46 17.42 8.18 21.48
C GLN A 46 16.24 7.21 21.49
N LEU A 47 15.30 7.36 22.45
CA LEU A 47 14.11 6.54 22.54
C LEU A 47 13.21 6.72 21.31
N PHE A 48 12.97 7.97 20.91
CA PHE A 48 12.19 8.28 19.70
C PHE A 48 12.81 7.59 18.47
N LEU A 49 14.10 7.75 18.23
CA LEU A 49 14.80 7.11 17.12
C LEU A 49 14.74 5.60 17.19
N ALA A 50 14.88 4.98 18.37
CA ALA A 50 14.77 3.53 18.51
C ALA A 50 13.37 3.02 18.11
N VAL A 51 12.30 3.70 18.55
CA VAL A 51 10.91 3.37 18.17
C VAL A 51 10.68 3.62 16.68
N LEU A 52 11.20 4.71 16.14
CA LEU A 52 11.13 5.04 14.72
C LEU A 52 11.79 3.95 13.85
N HIS A 53 13.01 3.53 14.20
CA HIS A 53 13.71 2.48 13.43
C HIS A 53 12.99 1.14 13.51
N LEU A 54 12.42 0.79 14.68
CA LEU A 54 11.61 -0.42 14.80
C LEU A 54 10.36 -0.35 13.92
N SER A 55 9.62 0.77 13.97
CA SER A 55 8.41 0.93 13.13
C SER A 55 8.75 0.95 11.63
N LEU A 56 9.84 1.60 11.25
CA LEU A 56 10.33 1.62 9.87
C LEU A 56 10.76 0.23 9.39
N PHE A 57 11.42 -0.55 10.23
CA PHE A 57 11.76 -1.95 9.92
C PHE A 57 10.51 -2.78 9.65
N MET A 58 9.48 -2.67 10.51
CA MET A 58 8.22 -3.38 10.33
C MET A 58 7.45 -2.93 9.09
N LEU A 59 7.52 -1.63 8.76
CA LEU A 59 6.96 -1.06 7.53
C LEU A 59 7.62 -1.68 6.30
N VAL A 60 8.96 -1.62 6.21
CA VAL A 60 9.73 -2.14 5.08
C VAL A 60 9.54 -3.65 4.93
N TRP A 61 9.52 -4.38 6.04
CA TRP A 61 9.23 -5.81 6.05
C TRP A 61 7.83 -6.12 5.49
N SER A 62 6.80 -5.42 5.97
CA SER A 62 5.42 -5.61 5.50
C SER A 62 5.27 -5.22 4.03
N PHE A 63 5.96 -4.17 3.58
CA PHE A 63 6.02 -3.76 2.18
C PHE A 63 6.63 -4.86 1.32
N ALA A 64 7.78 -5.40 1.71
CA ALA A 64 8.44 -6.49 1.00
C ALA A 64 7.55 -7.74 0.95
N GLN A 65 6.88 -8.09 2.06
CA GLN A 65 5.95 -9.23 2.09
C GLN A 65 4.73 -9.01 1.18
N ALA A 66 4.14 -7.82 1.18
CA ALA A 66 3.00 -7.51 0.30
C ALA A 66 3.40 -7.57 -1.19
N MET A 67 4.61 -7.11 -1.52
CA MET A 67 5.16 -7.09 -2.88
C MET A 67 5.59 -8.48 -3.38
N LEU A 68 6.25 -9.27 -2.53
CA LEU A 68 6.90 -10.52 -2.93
C LEU A 68 6.02 -11.76 -2.76
N THR A 69 5.00 -11.70 -1.89
CA THR A 69 4.10 -12.84 -1.69
C THR A 69 3.15 -12.96 -2.86
N ASP A 70 3.02 -14.17 -3.41
CA ASP A 70 2.04 -14.47 -4.44
C ASP A 70 0.62 -14.23 -3.92
N PRO A 71 -0.23 -13.42 -4.61
CA PRO A 71 -1.58 -13.11 -4.15
C PRO A 71 -2.55 -14.31 -4.22
N GLY A 72 -2.20 -15.37 -4.91
CA GLY A 72 -2.96 -16.60 -5.09
C GLY A 72 -3.32 -16.86 -6.55
N GLU A 73 -2.97 -18.03 -7.03
CA GLU A 73 -3.27 -18.53 -8.38
C GLU A 73 -4.39 -19.58 -8.32
N VAL A 74 -5.21 -19.62 -9.37
CA VAL A 74 -6.24 -20.67 -9.49
C VAL A 74 -5.55 -22.02 -9.67
N PRO A 75 -5.86 -23.03 -8.86
CA PRO A 75 -5.27 -24.37 -9.02
C PRO A 75 -5.57 -24.95 -10.40
N PRO A 76 -4.63 -25.68 -11.02
CA PRO A 76 -4.86 -26.37 -12.26
C PRO A 76 -6.03 -27.35 -12.08
N PHE A 77 -6.87 -27.48 -13.11
CA PHE A 77 -8.07 -28.34 -13.10
C PHE A 77 -9.21 -27.90 -12.18
N TRP A 78 -9.16 -26.69 -11.58
CA TRP A 78 -10.28 -26.16 -10.82
C TRP A 78 -11.55 -26.12 -11.68
N GLY A 79 -12.66 -26.62 -11.13
CA GLY A 79 -13.96 -26.61 -11.80
C GLY A 79 -14.16 -27.67 -12.88
N PHE A 80 -13.21 -28.55 -13.13
CA PHE A 80 -13.36 -29.64 -14.13
C PHE A 80 -14.52 -30.57 -13.81
N HIS A 81 -14.82 -30.80 -12.53
CA HIS A 81 -15.87 -31.68 -12.05
C HIS A 81 -17.16 -30.96 -11.62
N MET A 82 -17.27 -29.65 -11.89
CA MET A 82 -18.51 -28.94 -11.58
C MET A 82 -19.62 -29.33 -12.55
N GLY A 83 -20.75 -29.84 -12.00
CA GLY A 83 -21.85 -30.40 -12.78
C GLY A 83 -22.65 -29.40 -13.63
N ASP A 84 -22.68 -28.13 -13.25
CA ASP A 84 -23.49 -27.12 -13.91
C ASP A 84 -22.75 -26.45 -15.07
N SER A 85 -23.20 -26.75 -16.29
CA SER A 85 -22.60 -26.23 -17.53
C SER A 85 -22.85 -24.72 -17.75
N GLU A 86 -23.90 -24.16 -17.20
CA GLU A 86 -24.24 -22.75 -17.38
C GLU A 86 -23.43 -21.83 -16.44
N GLN A 87 -23.28 -22.21 -15.18
CA GLN A 87 -22.38 -21.55 -14.26
C GLN A 87 -20.92 -21.64 -14.70
N LYS A 88 -20.52 -22.75 -15.34
CA LYS A 88 -19.20 -22.92 -15.94
C LYS A 88 -18.90 -21.87 -17.02
N ARG A 89 -19.84 -21.57 -17.91
CA ARG A 89 -19.64 -20.59 -18.99
C ARG A 89 -19.44 -19.16 -18.45
N ARG A 90 -20.19 -18.78 -17.42
CA ARG A 90 -20.16 -17.43 -16.85
C ARG A 90 -18.87 -17.14 -16.07
N ARG A 91 -18.27 -18.17 -15.49
CA ARG A 91 -17.06 -18.04 -14.67
C ARG A 91 -15.78 -18.54 -15.35
N TYR A 92 -15.79 -18.71 -16.66
CA TYR A 92 -14.60 -19.11 -17.41
C TYR A 92 -13.77 -17.90 -17.81
N CYS A 93 -12.45 -17.97 -17.60
CA CYS A 93 -11.53 -16.94 -18.09
C CYS A 93 -10.97 -17.31 -19.45
N LEU A 94 -11.32 -16.59 -20.50
CA LEU A 94 -10.84 -16.83 -21.86
C LEU A 94 -9.33 -16.53 -22.00
N MET A 95 -8.78 -15.62 -21.20
CA MET A 95 -7.36 -15.26 -21.24
C MET A 95 -6.45 -16.30 -20.56
N CYS A 96 -6.93 -16.87 -19.45
CA CYS A 96 -6.15 -17.85 -18.67
C CYS A 96 -6.55 -19.29 -18.96
N HIS A 97 -7.67 -19.51 -19.69
CA HIS A 97 -8.25 -20.83 -19.95
C HIS A 97 -8.55 -21.64 -18.68
N VAL A 98 -9.04 -20.96 -17.62
CA VAL A 98 -9.40 -21.58 -16.34
C VAL A 98 -10.79 -21.17 -15.89
N PHE A 99 -11.47 -22.05 -15.15
CA PHE A 99 -12.68 -21.70 -14.43
C PHE A 99 -12.32 -20.82 -13.21
N LYS A 100 -13.07 -19.73 -13.02
CA LYS A 100 -12.83 -18.81 -11.90
C LYS A 100 -13.57 -19.30 -10.66
N PRO A 101 -12.89 -19.56 -9.52
CA PRO A 101 -13.53 -19.67 -8.22
C PRO A 101 -14.31 -18.42 -7.84
N GLU A 102 -15.07 -18.48 -6.75
CA GLU A 102 -15.70 -17.30 -6.19
C GLU A 102 -14.66 -16.22 -5.85
N ARG A 103 -15.00 -14.95 -6.08
CA ARG A 103 -14.13 -13.80 -5.85
C ARG A 103 -12.81 -13.84 -6.63
N CYS A 104 -12.71 -14.70 -7.64
CA CYS A 104 -11.54 -14.76 -8.51
C CYS A 104 -11.76 -13.85 -9.73
N HIS A 105 -10.83 -12.95 -9.98
CA HIS A 105 -10.86 -12.03 -11.12
C HIS A 105 -9.57 -12.11 -11.92
N HIS A 106 -9.67 -11.84 -13.24
CA HIS A 106 -8.50 -11.72 -14.10
C HIS A 106 -7.91 -10.32 -13.96
N CYS A 107 -6.63 -10.26 -13.61
CA CYS A 107 -5.88 -9.01 -13.59
C CYS A 107 -5.16 -8.82 -14.94
N SER A 108 -5.51 -7.80 -15.70
CA SER A 108 -4.86 -7.48 -16.97
C SER A 108 -3.40 -7.03 -16.77
N ALA A 109 -3.09 -6.33 -15.68
CA ALA A 109 -1.73 -5.88 -15.37
C ALA A 109 -0.80 -7.05 -15.00
N CYS A 110 -1.31 -8.08 -14.29
CA CYS A 110 -0.55 -9.29 -13.96
C CYS A 110 -0.72 -10.40 -15.01
N ASN A 111 -1.63 -10.24 -15.96
CA ASN A 111 -2.02 -11.20 -16.99
C ASN A 111 -2.32 -12.60 -16.43
N ARG A 112 -3.05 -12.66 -15.31
CA ARG A 112 -3.45 -13.91 -14.66
C ARG A 112 -4.71 -13.74 -13.81
N CYS A 113 -5.38 -14.87 -13.52
CA CYS A 113 -6.45 -14.93 -12.54
C CYS A 113 -5.88 -14.95 -11.12
N VAL A 114 -6.48 -14.16 -10.23
CA VAL A 114 -6.06 -14.00 -8.83
C VAL A 114 -7.21 -14.40 -7.91
N LEU A 115 -6.92 -15.30 -6.96
CA LEU A 115 -7.87 -15.77 -5.95
C LEU A 115 -8.25 -14.65 -4.98
N ASN A 116 -9.54 -14.53 -4.69
CA ASN A 116 -10.09 -13.53 -3.77
C ASN A 116 -9.49 -12.13 -4.03
N MET A 117 -9.48 -11.74 -5.31
CA MET A 117 -8.84 -10.51 -5.75
C MET A 117 -9.54 -9.29 -5.17
N ASP A 118 -8.78 -8.45 -4.48
CA ASP A 118 -9.23 -7.17 -3.99
C ASP A 118 -9.01 -6.06 -5.03
N HIS A 119 -7.76 -5.88 -5.46
CA HIS A 119 -7.35 -4.95 -6.50
C HIS A 119 -5.92 -5.24 -6.99
N HIS A 120 -5.52 -4.65 -8.11
CA HIS A 120 -4.11 -4.51 -8.48
C HIS A 120 -3.55 -3.22 -7.86
N CYS A 121 -2.47 -3.32 -7.11
CA CYS A 121 -1.84 -2.19 -6.44
C CYS A 121 -0.50 -1.82 -7.09
N PRO A 122 -0.42 -0.70 -7.83
CA PRO A 122 0.82 -0.28 -8.48
C PRO A 122 1.94 0.02 -7.47
N TRP A 123 1.58 0.52 -6.29
CA TRP A 123 2.54 0.91 -5.25
C TRP A 123 3.37 -0.24 -4.70
N ILE A 124 2.82 -1.46 -4.70
CA ILE A 124 3.54 -2.69 -4.34
C ILE A 124 3.86 -3.55 -5.57
N ASN A 125 3.56 -3.07 -6.77
CA ASN A 125 3.70 -3.80 -8.05
C ASN A 125 3.17 -5.23 -7.99
N ASN A 126 2.03 -5.44 -7.35
CA ASN A 126 1.40 -6.75 -7.17
C ASN A 126 -0.12 -6.61 -7.03
N CYS A 127 -0.86 -7.70 -7.24
CA CYS A 127 -2.25 -7.77 -6.81
C CYS A 127 -2.35 -8.00 -5.30
N VAL A 128 -3.39 -7.45 -4.69
CA VAL A 128 -3.84 -7.82 -3.35
C VAL A 128 -4.89 -8.91 -3.49
N GLY A 129 -4.61 -10.09 -2.95
CA GLY A 129 -5.45 -11.27 -3.08
C GLY A 129 -5.40 -12.16 -1.83
N PHE A 130 -5.74 -13.44 -2.00
CA PHE A 130 -5.96 -14.37 -0.90
C PHE A 130 -4.78 -14.50 0.08
N TYR A 131 -3.54 -14.64 -0.44
CA TYR A 131 -2.39 -14.94 0.42
C TYR A 131 -1.65 -13.69 0.94
N ASN A 132 -1.73 -12.56 0.25
CA ASN A 132 -0.97 -11.36 0.64
C ASN A 132 -1.81 -10.22 1.24
N ARG A 133 -3.16 -10.34 1.29
CA ARG A 133 -4.06 -9.31 1.87
C ARG A 133 -3.66 -8.95 3.31
N LYS A 134 -3.27 -9.92 4.13
CA LYS A 134 -2.82 -9.66 5.50
C LYS A 134 -1.56 -8.81 5.57
N PHE A 135 -0.60 -9.04 4.68
CA PHE A 135 0.63 -8.24 4.61
C PHE A 135 0.35 -6.82 4.12
N PHE A 136 -0.59 -6.68 3.17
CA PHE A 136 -1.07 -5.37 2.73
C PHE A 136 -1.74 -4.58 3.87
N MET A 137 -2.58 -5.23 4.68
CA MET A 137 -3.18 -4.58 5.86
C MET A 137 -2.14 -4.20 6.90
N LEU A 138 -1.17 -5.07 7.18
CA LEU A 138 -0.05 -4.76 8.07
C LEU A 138 0.79 -3.59 7.54
N LEU A 139 1.03 -3.54 6.23
CA LEU A 139 1.71 -2.40 5.61
C LEU A 139 0.98 -1.09 5.92
N LEU A 140 -0.34 -1.03 5.74
CA LEU A 140 -1.12 0.18 6.04
C LEU A 140 -1.04 0.57 7.53
N VAL A 141 -1.09 -0.42 8.43
CA VAL A 141 -0.93 -0.18 9.89
C VAL A 141 0.43 0.41 10.18
N TYR A 142 1.52 -0.16 9.64
CA TYR A 142 2.86 0.32 9.94
C TYR A 142 3.19 1.65 9.25
N VAL A 143 2.62 1.92 8.07
CA VAL A 143 2.70 3.25 7.45
C VAL A 143 2.07 4.28 8.37
N LEU A 144 0.85 4.04 8.87
CA LEU A 144 0.16 4.96 9.78
C LEU A 144 0.92 5.14 11.09
N LEU A 145 1.38 4.04 11.70
CA LEU A 145 2.15 4.11 12.93
C LEU A 145 3.41 4.96 12.76
N THR A 146 4.14 4.76 11.65
CA THR A 146 5.37 5.49 11.36
C THR A 146 5.10 6.96 11.06
N THR A 147 4.11 7.28 10.22
CA THR A 147 3.79 8.68 9.88
C THR A 147 3.25 9.44 11.10
N TYR A 148 2.38 8.86 11.91
CA TYR A 148 1.92 9.52 13.14
C TYR A 148 3.03 9.69 14.17
N LEU A 149 3.96 8.75 14.26
CA LEU A 149 5.15 8.88 15.13
C LEU A 149 6.02 10.04 14.66
N VAL A 150 6.29 10.15 13.35
CA VAL A 150 7.06 11.24 12.75
C VAL A 150 6.33 12.56 12.94
N ALA A 151 5.02 12.63 12.63
CA ALA A 151 4.23 13.83 12.82
C ALA A 151 4.29 14.31 14.28
N ALA A 152 4.09 13.43 15.26
CA ALA A 152 4.15 13.78 16.67
C ALA A 152 5.55 14.26 17.10
N GLY A 153 6.61 13.57 16.68
CA GLY A 153 7.98 13.90 17.04
C GLY A 153 8.51 15.16 16.38
N MET A 154 8.06 15.47 15.15
CA MET A 154 8.57 16.60 14.37
C MET A 154 7.73 17.87 14.49
N THR A 155 6.51 17.82 15.03
CA THR A 155 5.63 19.01 15.11
C THR A 155 6.30 20.16 15.86
N PHE A 156 6.83 19.91 17.06
CA PHE A 156 7.46 20.97 17.86
C PHE A 156 8.80 21.44 17.26
N PRO A 157 9.72 20.57 16.83
CA PRO A 157 10.89 20.97 16.06
C PRO A 157 10.61 21.85 14.87
N VAL A 158 9.64 21.46 14.03
CA VAL A 158 9.27 22.25 12.83
C VAL A 158 8.64 23.58 13.21
N TRP A 159 7.80 23.62 14.23
CA TRP A 159 7.23 24.85 14.73
C TRP A 159 8.32 25.86 15.18
N ASN A 160 9.29 25.41 15.96
CA ASN A 160 10.41 26.26 16.40
C ASN A 160 11.26 26.72 15.21
N LEU A 161 11.53 25.82 14.27
CA LEU A 161 12.26 26.15 13.05
C LEU A 161 11.56 27.22 12.22
N LEU A 162 10.23 27.13 12.04
CA LEU A 162 9.45 28.13 11.30
C LEU A 162 9.43 29.49 12.02
N ASN A 163 9.35 29.49 13.35
CA ASN A 163 9.44 30.72 14.14
C ASN A 163 10.83 31.37 14.01
N ASP A 164 11.89 30.59 14.06
CA ASP A 164 13.26 31.09 13.87
C ASP A 164 13.45 31.67 12.46
N LEU A 165 12.98 31.00 11.44
CA LEU A 165 12.99 31.50 10.05
C LEU A 165 12.17 32.78 9.85
N TYR A 166 11.08 32.94 10.61
CA TYR A 166 10.27 34.15 10.57
C TYR A 166 11.02 35.36 11.18
N VAL A 167 11.76 35.13 12.26
CA VAL A 167 12.56 36.19 12.94
C VAL A 167 13.86 36.49 12.20
N HIS A 168 14.50 35.45 11.65
CA HIS A 168 15.79 35.48 10.96
C HIS A 168 15.67 34.95 9.53
N PRO A 169 15.13 35.72 8.57
CA PRO A 169 14.78 35.23 7.24
C PRO A 169 15.97 34.86 6.33
N VAL A 170 17.22 35.06 6.79
CA VAL A 170 18.41 34.74 5.99
C VAL A 170 18.72 33.24 6.11
N VAL A 171 18.28 32.46 5.12
CA VAL A 171 18.55 31.04 5.05
C VAL A 171 19.74 30.79 4.11
N THR A 172 20.87 30.42 4.67
CA THR A 172 22.05 30.01 3.91
C THR A 172 22.20 28.50 3.78
N ASP A 173 21.37 27.73 4.51
CA ASP A 173 21.42 26.27 4.59
C ASP A 173 20.16 25.65 3.95
N TYR A 174 20.32 24.49 3.30
CA TYR A 174 19.23 23.70 2.72
C TYR A 174 18.47 22.83 3.75
N LYS A 175 19.04 22.60 4.93
CA LYS A 175 18.46 21.72 5.97
C LYS A 175 17.05 22.14 6.39
N PRO A 176 16.77 23.43 6.73
CA PRO A 176 15.43 23.86 7.09
C PRO A 176 14.37 23.53 6.03
N PHE A 177 14.72 23.75 4.78
CA PHE A 177 13.83 23.45 3.65
C PHE A 177 13.50 21.96 3.58
N LEU A 178 14.50 21.06 3.68
CA LEU A 178 14.28 19.63 3.64
C LEU A 178 13.46 19.13 4.83
N ILE A 179 13.70 19.66 6.04
CA ILE A 179 12.94 19.30 7.24
C ILE A 179 11.47 19.69 7.07
N VAL A 180 11.18 20.92 6.64
CA VAL A 180 9.80 21.39 6.45
C VAL A 180 9.09 20.62 5.34
N CYS A 181 9.76 20.42 4.20
CA CYS A 181 9.19 19.64 3.09
C CYS A 181 8.92 18.18 3.46
N GLY A 182 9.86 17.53 4.16
CA GLY A 182 9.68 16.15 4.62
C GLY A 182 8.53 16.01 5.61
N TYR A 183 8.42 16.94 6.56
CA TYR A 183 7.31 16.98 7.52
C TYR A 183 5.96 17.23 6.84
N ALA A 184 5.89 18.20 5.92
CA ALA A 184 4.65 18.50 5.19
C ALA A 184 4.17 17.31 4.36
N LEU A 185 5.11 16.61 3.70
CA LEU A 185 4.83 15.38 2.96
C LEU A 185 4.34 14.28 3.88
N ASP A 186 4.97 14.09 5.03
CA ASP A 186 4.56 13.09 6.04
C ASP A 186 3.14 13.31 6.54
N VAL A 187 2.80 14.53 6.92
CA VAL A 187 1.43 14.90 7.38
C VAL A 187 0.39 14.68 6.29
N LEU A 188 0.70 15.05 5.04
CA LEU A 188 -0.17 14.78 3.90
C LEU A 188 -0.41 13.29 3.71
N LEU A 189 0.65 12.49 3.75
CA LEU A 189 0.57 11.03 3.63
C LEU A 189 -0.22 10.42 4.79
N ALA A 190 0.00 10.86 6.03
CA ALA A 190 -0.76 10.40 7.19
C ALA A 190 -2.27 10.60 6.97
N GLY A 191 -2.70 11.75 6.45
CA GLY A 191 -4.10 12.02 6.14
C GLY A 191 -4.66 11.11 5.04
N VAL A 192 -3.97 11.02 3.91
CA VAL A 192 -4.41 10.21 2.76
C VAL A 192 -4.48 8.72 3.12
N ILE A 193 -3.45 8.19 3.77
CA ILE A 193 -3.40 6.77 4.15
C ILE A 193 -4.41 6.45 5.25
N SER A 194 -4.72 7.38 6.15
CA SER A 194 -5.79 7.19 7.15
C SER A 194 -7.17 6.99 6.50
N MET A 195 -7.50 7.79 5.49
CA MET A 195 -8.75 7.62 4.73
C MET A 195 -8.77 6.28 4.00
N PHE A 196 -7.66 5.91 3.38
CA PHE A 196 -7.53 4.65 2.66
C PHE A 196 -7.58 3.44 3.58
N PHE A 197 -6.92 3.48 4.73
CA PHE A 197 -6.96 2.43 5.75
C PHE A 197 -8.38 2.24 6.31
N ARG A 198 -9.08 3.33 6.59
CA ARG A 198 -10.48 3.32 7.04
C ARG A 198 -11.41 2.61 6.05
N PHE A 199 -11.22 2.87 4.74
CA PHE A 199 -11.92 2.17 3.68
C PHE A 199 -11.63 0.66 3.72
N HIS A 200 -10.37 0.25 3.80
CA HIS A 200 -9.99 -1.17 3.86
C HIS A 200 -10.45 -1.86 5.15
N LEU A 201 -10.47 -1.17 6.28
CA LEU A 201 -11.07 -1.69 7.52
C LEU A 201 -12.56 -1.99 7.35
N HIS A 202 -13.28 -1.11 6.66
CA HIS A 202 -14.69 -1.35 6.32
C HIS A 202 -14.85 -2.58 5.43
N LEU A 203 -14.00 -2.75 4.41
CA LEU A 203 -14.02 -3.94 3.56
C LEU A 203 -13.76 -5.24 4.34
N VAL A 204 -12.84 -5.20 5.30
CA VAL A 204 -12.56 -6.34 6.18
C VAL A 204 -13.74 -6.64 7.10
N SER A 205 -14.32 -5.62 7.73
CA SER A 205 -15.44 -5.78 8.65
C SER A 205 -16.72 -6.30 7.99
N THR A 206 -16.92 -5.96 6.71
CA THR A 206 -18.08 -6.41 5.91
C THR A 206 -17.78 -7.66 5.09
N ASN A 207 -16.56 -8.22 5.21
CA ASN A 207 -16.10 -9.36 4.42
C ASN A 207 -16.33 -9.16 2.91
N THR A 208 -16.03 -7.95 2.39
CA THR A 208 -16.13 -7.61 0.97
C THR A 208 -14.77 -7.31 0.37
N THR A 209 -14.69 -7.32 -0.96
CA THR A 209 -13.52 -6.84 -1.71
C THR A 209 -13.82 -5.48 -2.33
N THR A 210 -12.77 -4.77 -2.73
CA THR A 210 -12.91 -3.49 -3.46
C THR A 210 -13.72 -3.68 -4.73
N ILE A 211 -13.51 -4.78 -5.47
CA ILE A 211 -14.25 -5.10 -6.69
C ILE A 211 -15.74 -5.26 -6.39
N GLU A 212 -16.10 -6.08 -5.38
CA GLU A 212 -17.51 -6.29 -4.99
C GLU A 212 -18.21 -4.99 -4.57
N THR A 213 -17.49 -4.08 -3.95
CA THR A 213 -18.02 -2.78 -3.55
C THR A 213 -18.26 -1.87 -4.76
N MET A 214 -17.36 -1.90 -5.74
CA MET A 214 -17.50 -1.16 -6.99
C MET A 214 -18.64 -1.72 -7.85
N ASP A 215 -18.77 -3.04 -7.94
CA ASP A 215 -19.87 -3.69 -8.68
C ASP A 215 -21.24 -3.31 -8.09
N LYS A 216 -21.38 -3.30 -6.77
CA LYS A 216 -22.60 -2.84 -6.10
C LYS A 216 -22.91 -1.36 -6.33
N ALA A 217 -21.90 -0.51 -6.38
CA ALA A 217 -22.05 0.92 -6.64
C ALA A 217 -22.40 1.22 -8.11
N GLY A 218 -21.99 0.37 -9.05
CA GLY A 218 -22.31 0.48 -10.49
C GLY A 218 -23.73 0.01 -10.87
N HIS A 219 -24.41 -0.75 -10.00
CA HIS A 219 -25.77 -1.21 -10.22
C HIS A 219 -26.78 -0.18 -9.69
N LYS A 220 -27.62 0.37 -10.60
CA LYS A 220 -28.76 1.20 -10.20
C LYS A 220 -29.78 0.35 -9.44
N PRO A 221 -30.41 0.88 -8.36
CA PRO A 221 -31.48 0.19 -7.67
C PRO A 221 -32.62 -0.13 -8.66
N GLY A 222 -32.88 -1.41 -8.92
CA GLY A 222 -33.92 -1.88 -9.81
C GLY A 222 -33.48 -2.55 -11.12
N GLU A 223 -32.19 -2.57 -11.44
CA GLU A 223 -31.66 -3.31 -12.58
C GLU A 223 -31.42 -4.77 -12.17
N VAL A 224 -32.25 -5.69 -12.72
CA VAL A 224 -32.08 -7.14 -12.51
C VAL A 224 -30.77 -7.55 -13.12
N VAL A 225 -29.84 -7.97 -12.28
CA VAL A 225 -28.56 -8.54 -12.73
C VAL A 225 -28.86 -9.77 -13.55
N SER A 226 -28.73 -9.68 -14.86
CA SER A 226 -28.61 -10.86 -15.72
C SER A 226 -27.26 -11.48 -15.44
N THR A 227 -27.24 -12.32 -14.41
CA THR A 227 -26.08 -13.10 -13.97
C THR A 227 -25.68 -14.16 -14.98
#